data_90e4e8730acd7b386a09ee40d55b4ec9
#
_entry.id   90e4e8730acd7b386a09ee40d55b4ec9
#
_cell.length_a   1.000
_cell.length_b   1.000
_cell.length_c   1.000
_cell.angle_alpha   90.00
_cell.angle_beta   90.00
_cell.angle_gamma   90.00
#
_symmetry.space_group_name_H-M   'P 1'
#
loop_
_entity.id
_entity.type
_entity.pdbx_description
1 polymer ?
#
loop_
_entity_poly.entity_id
_entity_poly.type
_entity_poly.pdbx_seq_one_letter_code
_entity_poly.pdbx_strand_id
1 'polypeptide(L)'
;LVAIDKTLFLETESETGETVGYGVPIAAYPSEAGKVIVNSPGSGELKDGREDRWRNLGLYLQKRGLASLVTFNAPRPDFQVQLEWEPYSYQGASWNKILIESLSHTIDWSLENAKELCGNASPDIYLTGFSSGGSSVGAVAHRYPSVKRILLLSTYDSVGDPFYEGVTAFTGDIYLVYGDQDPMAGYLARILRTGKFAAKSFLVREAPECGHRFDGEANTKLLTQAFHWAFEGDNSQPLNPGN
;
A
#
# COMPACT_ATOMS: atom_id res chain seq x y z
N LEU A 1 -6.23 -4.96 -22.15
CA LEU A 1 -5.43 -5.68 -21.15
C LEU A 1 -6.39 -6.35 -20.15
N VAL A 2 -6.12 -7.60 -19.80
CA VAL A 2 -6.93 -8.38 -18.85
C VAL A 2 -6.29 -8.30 -17.47
N ALA A 3 -7.10 -8.26 -16.42
CA ALA A 3 -6.60 -8.35 -15.05
C ALA A 3 -5.92 -9.71 -14.82
N ILE A 4 -4.84 -9.71 -14.05
CA ILE A 4 -4.07 -10.91 -13.70
C ILE A 4 -4.39 -11.28 -12.25
N ASP A 5 -4.84 -12.49 -12.02
CA ASP A 5 -5.00 -13.08 -10.68
C ASP A 5 -3.97 -14.20 -10.50
N LYS A 6 -3.21 -14.15 -9.41
CA LYS A 6 -2.14 -15.10 -9.13
C LYS A 6 -1.90 -15.23 -7.63
N THR A 7 -1.36 -16.36 -7.19
CA THR A 7 -0.84 -16.55 -5.84
C THR A 7 0.69 -16.60 -5.89
N LEU A 8 1.35 -15.75 -5.12
CA LEU A 8 2.79 -15.83 -4.85
C LEU A 8 2.99 -16.77 -3.67
N PHE A 9 3.98 -17.66 -3.77
CA PHE A 9 4.33 -18.58 -2.68
C PHE A 9 5.63 -18.12 -2.06
N LEU A 10 5.61 -17.94 -0.76
CA LEU A 10 6.69 -17.37 0.03
C LEU A 10 7.06 -18.30 1.18
N GLU A 11 8.31 -18.21 1.60
CA GLU A 11 8.80 -18.87 2.79
C GLU A 11 9.34 -17.83 3.76
N THR A 12 9.04 -17.98 5.03
CA THR A 12 9.55 -17.13 6.11
C THR A 12 10.01 -17.99 7.27
N GLU A 13 10.85 -17.44 8.11
CA GLU A 13 11.26 -18.06 9.36
C GLU A 13 10.27 -17.71 10.47
N SER A 14 9.76 -18.72 11.16
CA SER A 14 8.88 -18.57 12.33
C SER A 14 9.65 -18.02 13.53
N GLU A 15 8.96 -17.65 14.59
CA GLU A 15 9.58 -17.26 15.88
C GLU A 15 10.36 -18.41 16.54
N THR A 16 10.07 -19.66 16.17
CA THR A 16 10.78 -20.85 16.64
C THR A 16 11.96 -21.26 15.75
N GLY A 17 12.23 -20.51 14.67
CA GLY A 17 13.30 -20.79 13.71
C GLY A 17 12.94 -21.84 12.64
N GLU A 18 11.66 -22.24 12.54
CA GLU A 18 11.19 -23.14 11.50
C GLU A 18 10.83 -22.38 10.23
N THR A 19 11.09 -22.94 9.05
CA THR A 19 10.62 -22.40 7.78
C THR A 19 9.13 -22.65 7.60
N VAL A 20 8.36 -21.59 7.39
CA VAL A 20 6.90 -21.63 7.17
C VAL A 20 6.61 -21.10 5.78
N GLY A 21 5.87 -21.87 4.98
CA GLY A 21 5.42 -21.43 3.67
C GLY A 21 4.00 -20.82 3.75
N TYR A 22 3.75 -19.80 2.94
CA TYR A 22 2.42 -19.20 2.81
C TYR A 22 2.17 -18.64 1.41
N GLY A 23 0.88 -18.55 1.04
CA GLY A 23 0.45 -17.97 -0.23
C GLY A 23 -0.03 -16.54 -0.06
N VAL A 24 0.35 -15.66 -0.99
CA VAL A 24 -0.12 -14.28 -1.09
C VAL A 24 -0.86 -14.11 -2.41
N PRO A 25 -2.20 -14.18 -2.43
CA PRO A 25 -2.98 -13.90 -3.62
C PRO A 25 -2.82 -12.44 -4.02
N ILE A 26 -2.51 -12.19 -5.28
CA ILE A 26 -2.40 -10.86 -5.88
C ILE A 26 -3.43 -10.66 -6.98
N ALA A 27 -3.81 -9.41 -7.23
CA ALA A 27 -4.47 -8.98 -8.45
C ALA A 27 -3.65 -7.86 -9.09
N ALA A 28 -3.46 -7.94 -10.41
CA ALA A 28 -2.82 -6.88 -11.15
C ALA A 28 -3.72 -6.39 -12.30
N TYR A 29 -3.72 -5.08 -12.50
CA TYR A 29 -4.48 -4.36 -13.53
C TYR A 29 -3.46 -3.67 -14.46
N PRO A 30 -2.98 -4.36 -15.51
CA PRO A 30 -1.94 -3.85 -16.38
C PRO A 30 -2.37 -2.62 -17.17
N SER A 31 -1.43 -1.71 -17.42
CA SER A 31 -1.62 -0.49 -18.22
C SER A 31 -0.30 -0.13 -18.90
N GLU A 32 -0.31 0.37 -20.14
CA GLU A 32 0.91 0.75 -20.87
C GLU A 32 1.49 2.12 -20.44
N ALA A 33 1.26 2.52 -19.21
CA ALA A 33 1.65 3.85 -18.69
C ALA A 33 3.14 3.98 -18.30
N GLY A 34 3.92 2.90 -18.35
CA GLY A 34 5.31 2.90 -17.90
C GLY A 34 5.51 3.00 -16.39
N LYS A 35 4.42 2.93 -15.60
CA LYS A 35 4.37 3.11 -14.14
C LYS A 35 3.64 1.95 -13.48
N VAL A 36 4.09 1.55 -12.31
CA VAL A 36 3.41 0.56 -11.47
C VAL A 36 3.15 1.13 -10.09
N ILE A 37 1.93 1.02 -9.62
CA ILE A 37 1.54 1.30 -8.24
C ILE A 37 1.35 -0.06 -7.53
N VAL A 38 2.05 -0.29 -6.43
CA VAL A 38 1.81 -1.45 -5.56
C VAL A 38 1.03 -0.98 -4.35
N ASN A 39 -0.14 -1.58 -4.14
CA ASN A 39 -1.04 -1.26 -3.03
C ASN A 39 -0.95 -2.30 -1.93
N SER A 40 -0.66 -1.85 -0.72
CA SER A 40 -0.73 -2.65 0.51
C SER A 40 -2.06 -2.37 1.22
N PRO A 41 -3.03 -3.31 1.21
CA PRO A 41 -4.32 -3.15 1.87
C PRO A 41 -4.20 -3.09 3.39
N GLY A 42 -5.28 -2.69 4.06
CA GLY A 42 -5.38 -2.73 5.51
C GLY A 42 -5.38 -4.15 6.09
N SER A 43 -5.21 -4.26 7.41
CA SER A 43 -5.16 -5.54 8.12
C SER A 43 -6.31 -6.47 7.74
N GLY A 44 -5.99 -7.65 7.21
CA GLY A 44 -6.94 -8.67 6.78
C GLY A 44 -7.86 -8.27 5.63
N GLU A 45 -7.55 -7.19 4.93
CA GLU A 45 -8.30 -6.78 3.74
C GLU A 45 -7.85 -7.60 2.53
N LEU A 46 -8.79 -8.00 1.71
CA LEU A 46 -8.51 -8.74 0.48
C LEU A 46 -7.98 -7.79 -0.62
N LYS A 47 -7.35 -8.37 -1.64
CA LYS A 47 -6.80 -7.66 -2.81
C LYS A 47 -7.82 -6.78 -3.55
N ASP A 48 -9.09 -7.15 -3.52
CA ASP A 48 -10.16 -6.36 -4.12
C ASP A 48 -10.58 -5.17 -3.25
N GLY A 49 -10.28 -5.27 -1.95
CA GLY A 49 -10.65 -4.27 -0.96
C GLY A 49 -12.12 -4.35 -0.53
N ARG A 50 -12.45 -3.61 0.53
CA ARG A 50 -13.84 -3.49 0.96
C ARG A 50 -14.68 -2.81 -0.13
N GLU A 51 -15.85 -3.37 -0.47
CA GLU A 51 -16.72 -2.87 -1.54
C GLU A 51 -15.98 -2.75 -2.90
N ASP A 52 -15.07 -3.69 -3.15
CA ASP A 52 -14.25 -3.74 -4.38
C ASP A 52 -13.42 -2.47 -4.66
N ARG A 53 -13.11 -1.67 -3.64
CA ARG A 53 -12.47 -0.35 -3.83
C ARG A 53 -11.12 -0.42 -4.53
N TRP A 54 -10.27 -1.39 -4.23
CA TRP A 54 -8.98 -1.54 -4.89
C TRP A 54 -9.11 -2.09 -6.30
N ARG A 55 -10.05 -3.02 -6.51
CA ARG A 55 -10.44 -3.50 -7.82
C ARG A 55 -10.94 -2.37 -8.71
N ASN A 56 -11.89 -1.58 -8.21
CA ASN A 56 -12.47 -0.45 -8.95
C ASN A 56 -11.42 0.62 -9.27
N LEU A 57 -10.50 0.90 -8.34
CA LEU A 57 -9.37 1.78 -8.55
C LEU A 57 -8.43 1.24 -9.63
N GLY A 58 -8.08 -0.05 -9.58
CA GLY A 58 -7.23 -0.72 -10.57
C GLY A 58 -7.83 -0.63 -11.98
N LEU A 59 -9.11 -0.96 -12.11
CA LEU A 59 -9.83 -0.84 -13.38
C LEU A 59 -9.90 0.61 -13.88
N TYR A 60 -10.09 1.57 -12.98
CA TYR A 60 -10.08 2.99 -13.31
C TYR A 60 -8.72 3.44 -13.87
N LEU A 61 -7.63 3.15 -13.16
CA LEU A 61 -6.27 3.51 -13.57
C LEU A 61 -5.89 2.85 -14.90
N GLN A 62 -6.21 1.56 -15.06
CA GLN A 62 -6.00 0.79 -16.29
C GLN A 62 -6.75 1.43 -17.47
N LYS A 63 -8.06 1.67 -17.31
CA LYS A 63 -8.91 2.23 -18.38
C LYS A 63 -8.47 3.63 -18.82
N ARG A 64 -7.90 4.40 -17.90
CA ARG A 64 -7.40 5.75 -18.16
C ARG A 64 -5.96 5.75 -18.71
N GLY A 65 -5.27 4.62 -18.69
CA GLY A 65 -3.85 4.56 -19.07
C GLY A 65 -2.94 5.36 -18.13
N LEU A 66 -3.25 5.41 -16.83
CA LEU A 66 -2.54 6.24 -15.86
C LEU A 66 -1.40 5.50 -15.17
N ALA A 67 -1.66 4.28 -14.74
CA ALA A 67 -0.70 3.38 -14.11
C ALA A 67 -1.24 1.95 -14.11
N SER A 68 -0.36 0.97 -13.96
CA SER A 68 -0.75 -0.37 -13.54
C SER A 68 -0.92 -0.39 -12.04
N LEU A 69 -1.91 -1.12 -11.52
CA LEU A 69 -2.09 -1.35 -10.09
C LEU A 69 -1.85 -2.82 -9.79
N VAL A 70 -1.05 -3.11 -8.78
CA VAL A 70 -0.89 -4.44 -8.18
C VAL A 70 -1.31 -4.36 -6.72
N THR A 71 -2.15 -5.29 -6.29
CA THR A 71 -2.66 -5.36 -4.90
C THR A 71 -2.68 -6.81 -4.44
N PHE A 72 -2.70 -7.06 -3.13
CA PHE A 72 -2.62 -8.40 -2.57
C PHE A 72 -3.56 -8.58 -1.37
N ASN A 73 -3.81 -9.83 -0.97
CA ASN A 73 -4.51 -10.11 0.27
C ASN A 73 -3.59 -9.83 1.46
N ALA A 74 -3.94 -8.83 2.28
CA ALA A 74 -3.18 -8.54 3.48
C ALA A 74 -3.38 -9.65 4.54
N PRO A 75 -2.32 -10.08 5.24
CA PRO A 75 -2.44 -11.04 6.32
C PRO A 75 -3.32 -10.51 7.45
N ARG A 76 -3.96 -11.43 8.18
CA ARG A 76 -4.75 -11.09 9.38
C ARG A 76 -3.92 -11.32 10.65
N PRO A 77 -4.11 -10.50 11.69
CA PRO A 77 -3.43 -10.71 12.97
C PRO A 77 -3.99 -11.92 13.75
N ASP A 78 -5.25 -12.28 13.53
CA ASP A 78 -5.91 -13.44 14.13
C ASP A 78 -5.88 -14.64 13.17
N PHE A 79 -4.98 -15.55 13.41
CA PHE A 79 -4.75 -16.76 12.61
C PHE A 79 -5.87 -17.82 12.68
N GLN A 80 -7.00 -17.52 13.31
CA GLN A 80 -8.08 -18.47 13.55
C GLN A 80 -9.04 -18.63 12.36
N VAL A 81 -8.98 -17.74 11.37
CA VAL A 81 -9.79 -17.84 10.17
C VAL A 81 -8.95 -18.46 9.05
N GLN A 82 -9.08 -19.76 8.85
CA GLN A 82 -8.63 -20.40 7.61
C GLN A 82 -9.41 -19.79 6.45
N LEU A 83 -8.73 -19.00 5.64
CA LEU A 83 -9.25 -18.61 4.35
C LEU A 83 -9.00 -19.78 3.39
N GLU A 84 -9.97 -20.14 2.56
CA GLU A 84 -9.88 -21.27 1.61
C GLU A 84 -8.67 -21.19 0.66
N TRP A 85 -8.07 -20.00 0.54
CA TRP A 85 -6.91 -19.75 -0.31
C TRP A 85 -5.56 -19.90 0.42
N GLU A 86 -5.54 -20.18 1.73
CA GLU A 86 -4.30 -20.38 2.49
C GLU A 86 -3.86 -21.85 2.43
N PRO A 87 -3.01 -22.24 1.48
CA PRO A 87 -2.44 -23.59 1.47
C PRO A 87 -1.45 -23.81 2.62
N TYR A 88 -1.02 -22.73 3.31
CA TYR A 88 -0.01 -22.73 4.36
C TYR A 88 -0.49 -21.97 5.59
N SER A 89 -0.04 -22.41 6.75
CA SER A 89 -0.34 -21.75 8.02
C SER A 89 0.69 -20.70 8.33
N TYR A 90 0.26 -19.52 8.82
CA TYR A 90 1.16 -18.53 9.40
C TYR A 90 1.65 -18.90 10.81
N GLN A 91 1.36 -20.10 11.30
CA GLN A 91 1.66 -20.51 12.67
C GLN A 91 3.12 -20.23 13.00
N GLY A 92 3.31 -19.46 14.08
CA GLY A 92 4.63 -19.12 14.61
C GLY A 92 5.39 -18.02 13.88
N ALA A 93 4.83 -17.35 12.88
CA ALA A 93 5.44 -16.17 12.28
C ALA A 93 4.78 -14.88 12.79
N SER A 94 5.58 -13.84 13.04
CA SER A 94 5.06 -12.53 13.43
C SER A 94 4.22 -11.93 12.32
N TRP A 95 3.01 -11.46 12.64
CA TRP A 95 2.12 -10.79 11.70
C TRP A 95 2.79 -9.58 11.02
N ASN A 96 3.54 -8.79 11.78
CA ASN A 96 4.27 -7.64 11.23
C ASN A 96 5.30 -8.06 10.19
N LYS A 97 6.03 -9.15 10.44
CA LYS A 97 7.01 -9.71 9.52
C LYS A 97 6.32 -10.16 8.21
N ILE A 98 5.24 -10.94 8.32
CA ILE A 98 4.49 -11.43 7.15
C ILE A 98 3.90 -10.27 6.33
N LEU A 99 3.37 -9.23 6.98
CA LEU A 99 2.84 -8.06 6.27
C LEU A 99 3.94 -7.33 5.48
N ILE A 100 5.11 -7.13 6.08
CA ILE A 100 6.27 -6.51 5.44
C ILE A 100 6.79 -7.38 4.29
N GLU A 101 6.92 -8.68 4.50
CA GLU A 101 7.40 -9.63 3.48
C GLU A 101 6.43 -9.76 2.32
N SER A 102 5.13 -9.86 2.58
CA SER A 102 4.10 -9.93 1.52
C SER A 102 4.16 -8.71 0.59
N LEU A 103 4.34 -7.51 1.16
CA LEU A 103 4.52 -6.30 0.36
C LEU A 103 5.84 -6.35 -0.42
N SER A 104 6.96 -6.72 0.22
CA SER A 104 8.27 -6.80 -0.44
C SER A 104 8.23 -7.74 -1.64
N HIS A 105 7.70 -8.95 -1.46
CA HIS A 105 7.57 -9.91 -2.56
C HIS A 105 6.62 -9.46 -3.67
N THR A 106 5.56 -8.72 -3.31
CA THR A 106 4.66 -8.13 -4.32
C THR A 106 5.38 -7.05 -5.14
N ILE A 107 6.26 -6.25 -4.51
CA ILE A 107 7.11 -5.28 -5.21
C ILE A 107 8.09 -6.00 -6.12
N ASP A 108 8.81 -7.02 -5.62
CA ASP A 108 9.78 -7.80 -6.39
C ASP A 108 9.12 -8.46 -7.61
N TRP A 109 7.99 -9.12 -7.42
CA TRP A 109 7.19 -9.68 -8.52
C TRP A 109 6.78 -8.60 -9.53
N SER A 110 6.40 -7.43 -9.07
CA SER A 110 5.99 -6.32 -9.95
C SER A 110 7.17 -5.79 -10.77
N LEU A 111 8.37 -5.76 -10.22
CA LEU A 111 9.59 -5.38 -10.92
C LEU A 111 9.99 -6.43 -11.96
N GLU A 112 9.94 -7.71 -11.61
CA GLU A 112 10.26 -8.83 -12.51
C GLU A 112 9.30 -8.89 -13.71
N ASN A 113 8.03 -8.53 -13.51
CA ASN A 113 6.98 -8.56 -14.54
C ASN A 113 6.64 -7.17 -15.11
N ALA A 114 7.49 -6.18 -14.87
CA ALA A 114 7.24 -4.78 -15.20
C ALA A 114 6.91 -4.54 -16.67
N LYS A 115 7.60 -5.22 -17.59
CA LYS A 115 7.34 -5.09 -19.02
C LYS A 115 5.94 -5.56 -19.40
N GLU A 116 5.45 -6.64 -18.80
CA GLU A 116 4.09 -7.15 -19.02
C GLU A 116 3.04 -6.24 -18.36
N LEU A 117 3.35 -5.75 -17.16
CA LEU A 117 2.44 -4.91 -16.39
C LEU A 117 2.25 -3.53 -17.01
N CYS A 118 3.35 -2.86 -17.39
CA CYS A 118 3.27 -1.44 -17.76
C CYS A 118 4.01 -1.05 -19.07
N GLY A 119 4.45 -2.04 -19.86
CA GLY A 119 5.15 -1.79 -21.13
C GLY A 119 6.61 -1.34 -20.96
N ASN A 120 7.10 -1.18 -19.73
CA ASN A 120 8.45 -0.67 -19.42
C ASN A 120 9.20 -1.66 -18.51
N ALA A 121 10.39 -2.10 -18.92
CA ALA A 121 11.22 -3.00 -18.12
C ALA A 121 11.89 -2.34 -16.90
N SER A 122 11.90 -1.02 -16.84
CA SER A 122 12.44 -0.24 -15.71
C SER A 122 11.44 0.86 -15.31
N PRO A 123 10.30 0.49 -14.72
CA PRO A 123 9.23 1.42 -14.41
C PRO A 123 9.56 2.34 -13.23
N ASP A 124 8.88 3.47 -13.19
CA ASP A 124 8.70 4.16 -11.90
C ASP A 124 7.76 3.34 -11.03
N ILE A 125 8.21 2.99 -9.83
CA ILE A 125 7.41 2.33 -8.81
C ILE A 125 6.86 3.37 -7.85
N TYR A 126 5.57 3.28 -7.58
CA TYR A 126 4.88 4.03 -6.55
C TYR A 126 4.26 3.04 -5.56
N LEU A 127 4.31 3.35 -4.28
CA LEU A 127 3.65 2.52 -3.27
C LEU A 127 2.49 3.28 -2.66
N THR A 128 1.40 2.57 -2.39
CA THR A 128 0.33 3.07 -1.55
C THR A 128 -0.01 2.05 -0.49
N GLY A 129 -0.44 2.52 0.67
CA GLY A 129 -0.87 1.62 1.72
C GLY A 129 -1.95 2.24 2.57
N PHE A 130 -2.94 1.43 2.90
CA PHE A 130 -4.06 1.81 3.75
C PHE A 130 -3.91 1.22 5.15
N SER A 131 -4.10 2.06 6.19
CA SER A 131 -4.08 1.59 7.58
C SER A 131 -2.74 0.89 7.91
N SER A 132 -2.76 -0.36 8.36
CA SER A 132 -1.55 -1.20 8.58
C SER A 132 -0.73 -1.41 7.30
N GLY A 133 -1.38 -1.45 6.14
CA GLY A 133 -0.69 -1.48 4.85
C GLY A 133 0.17 -0.25 4.60
N GLY A 134 -0.27 0.92 5.06
CA GLY A 134 0.55 2.13 5.03
C GLY A 134 1.78 2.02 5.94
N SER A 135 1.63 1.34 7.08
CA SER A 135 2.75 1.06 7.97
C SER A 135 3.80 0.17 7.31
N SER A 136 3.40 -0.88 6.60
CA SER A 136 4.33 -1.73 5.84
C SER A 136 5.00 -0.97 4.70
N VAL A 137 4.26 -0.10 3.99
CA VAL A 137 4.82 0.78 2.94
C VAL A 137 5.92 1.68 3.51
N GLY A 138 5.65 2.34 4.64
CA GLY A 138 6.66 3.15 5.34
C GLY A 138 7.91 2.35 5.70
N ALA A 139 7.73 1.10 6.16
CA ALA A 139 8.84 0.23 6.56
C ALA A 139 9.72 -0.24 5.40
N VAL A 140 9.18 -0.43 4.19
CA VAL A 140 9.94 -1.07 3.09
C VAL A 140 10.39 -0.11 1.99
N ALA A 141 9.73 1.03 1.79
CA ALA A 141 9.95 1.90 0.64
C ALA A 141 11.42 2.29 0.44
N HIS A 142 12.15 2.54 1.51
CA HIS A 142 13.58 2.93 1.48
C HIS A 142 14.50 1.85 0.90
N ARG A 143 14.07 0.57 0.87
CA ARG A 143 14.84 -0.57 0.36
C ARG A 143 14.87 -0.64 -1.16
N TYR A 144 13.96 0.08 -1.81
CA TYR A 144 13.74 0.02 -3.27
C TYR A 144 14.09 1.37 -3.94
N PRO A 145 15.26 1.52 -4.57
CA PRO A 145 15.65 2.76 -5.25
C PRO A 145 14.73 3.16 -6.42
N SER A 146 13.97 2.19 -6.97
CA SER A 146 12.95 2.42 -7.99
C SER A 146 11.68 3.08 -7.45
N VAL A 147 11.44 3.03 -6.13
CA VAL A 147 10.29 3.68 -5.51
C VAL A 147 10.51 5.18 -5.44
N LYS A 148 9.66 5.95 -6.11
CA LYS A 148 9.77 7.42 -6.21
C LYS A 148 8.83 8.14 -5.26
N ARG A 149 7.65 7.57 -5.01
CA ARG A 149 6.61 8.18 -4.18
C ARG A 149 5.90 7.13 -3.35
N ILE A 150 5.51 7.52 -2.15
CA ILE A 150 4.62 6.73 -1.30
C ILE A 150 3.38 7.55 -0.92
N LEU A 151 2.21 6.89 -0.93
CA LEU A 151 0.95 7.44 -0.47
C LEU A 151 0.45 6.63 0.73
N LEU A 152 0.43 7.25 1.89
CA LEU A 152 -0.03 6.68 3.15
C LEU A 152 -1.48 7.11 3.39
N LEU A 153 -2.41 6.15 3.41
CA LEU A 153 -3.85 6.39 3.57
C LEU A 153 -4.29 5.96 4.97
N SER A 154 -4.78 6.88 5.78
CA SER A 154 -5.22 6.63 7.17
C SER A 154 -4.27 5.69 7.92
N THR A 155 -2.99 5.93 7.79
CA THR A 155 -1.93 5.07 8.30
C THR A 155 -1.70 5.29 9.79
N TYR A 156 -1.36 4.23 10.49
CA TYR A 156 -0.81 4.25 11.85
C TYR A 156 0.41 3.31 11.92
N ASP A 157 1.20 3.40 12.96
CA ASP A 157 2.50 2.72 13.11
C ASP A 157 2.40 1.26 13.57
N SER A 158 1.52 0.47 12.96
CA SER A 158 1.20 -0.91 13.38
C SER A 158 2.40 -1.85 13.37
N VAL A 159 3.42 -1.60 12.54
CA VAL A 159 4.63 -2.42 12.52
C VAL A 159 5.75 -1.86 13.42
N GLY A 160 5.50 -0.77 14.16
CA GLY A 160 6.43 -0.19 15.13
C GLY A 160 7.71 0.39 14.53
N ASP A 161 8.85 0.13 15.18
CA ASP A 161 10.15 0.72 14.81
C ASP A 161 10.51 0.62 13.32
N PRO A 162 10.29 -0.52 12.61
CA PRO A 162 10.55 -0.61 11.18
C PRO A 162 9.85 0.47 10.34
N PHE A 163 8.66 0.93 10.75
CA PHE A 163 7.97 2.04 10.06
C PHE A 163 8.75 3.35 10.18
N TYR A 164 9.17 3.71 11.39
CA TYR A 164 9.88 4.97 11.64
C TYR A 164 11.27 4.96 10.99
N GLU A 165 11.99 3.85 11.07
CA GLU A 165 13.28 3.67 10.40
C GLU A 165 13.14 3.85 8.89
N GLY A 166 12.17 3.18 8.30
CA GLY A 166 11.94 3.20 6.86
C GLY A 166 11.51 4.56 6.34
N VAL A 167 10.53 5.21 7.00
CA VAL A 167 10.06 6.55 6.63
C VAL A 167 11.18 7.60 6.76
N THR A 168 12.02 7.47 7.80
CA THR A 168 13.16 8.38 8.02
C THR A 168 14.21 8.23 6.93
N ALA A 169 14.47 6.99 6.48
CA ALA A 169 15.50 6.69 5.47
C ALA A 169 15.02 6.87 4.02
N PHE A 170 13.71 6.93 3.78
CA PHE A 170 13.17 7.07 2.42
C PHE A 170 13.51 8.42 1.80
N THR A 171 14.02 8.43 0.57
CA THR A 171 14.52 9.61 -0.13
C THR A 171 13.57 10.18 -1.19
N GLY A 172 12.44 9.51 -1.45
CA GLY A 172 11.42 9.96 -2.41
C GLY A 172 10.43 10.97 -1.79
N ASP A 173 9.29 11.15 -2.45
CA ASP A 173 8.22 12.00 -1.95
C ASP A 173 7.24 11.20 -1.09
N ILE A 174 6.88 11.70 0.08
CA ILE A 174 5.91 11.10 1.00
C ILE A 174 4.63 11.93 0.98
N TYR A 175 3.53 11.27 0.67
CA TYR A 175 2.18 11.80 0.73
C TYR A 175 1.40 11.08 1.83
N LEU A 176 0.68 11.81 2.66
CA LEU A 176 -0.19 11.25 3.69
C LEU A 176 -1.59 11.86 3.58
N VAL A 177 -2.60 11.01 3.48
CA VAL A 177 -4.02 11.40 3.48
C VAL A 177 -4.73 10.64 4.59
N TYR A 178 -5.50 11.36 5.40
CA TYR A 178 -6.32 10.78 6.46
C TYR A 178 -7.65 11.53 6.57
N GLY A 179 -8.66 10.88 7.15
CA GLY A 179 -9.93 11.52 7.44
C GLY A 179 -9.88 12.42 8.68
N ASP A 180 -10.57 13.56 8.67
CA ASP A 180 -10.66 14.47 9.81
C ASP A 180 -11.32 13.82 11.06
N GLN A 181 -12.05 12.71 10.85
CA GLN A 181 -12.64 11.89 11.91
C GLN A 181 -11.80 10.63 12.24
N ASP A 182 -10.52 10.59 11.82
CA ASP A 182 -9.57 9.52 12.14
C ASP A 182 -8.48 10.02 13.11
N PRO A 183 -8.73 9.97 14.44
CA PRO A 183 -7.79 10.52 15.42
C PRO A 183 -6.45 9.79 15.45
N MET A 184 -6.39 8.50 15.10
CA MET A 184 -5.15 7.71 15.10
C MET A 184 -4.22 8.16 13.97
N ALA A 185 -4.72 8.24 12.75
CA ALA A 185 -3.92 8.73 11.63
C ALA A 185 -3.58 10.21 11.76
N GLY A 186 -4.48 11.03 12.30
CA GLY A 186 -4.20 12.43 12.64
C GLY A 186 -3.11 12.59 13.69
N TYR A 187 -3.04 11.69 14.68
CA TYR A 187 -1.95 11.67 15.66
C TYR A 187 -0.60 11.33 14.99
N LEU A 188 -0.56 10.28 14.17
CA LEU A 188 0.64 9.92 13.42
C LEU A 188 1.10 11.07 12.50
N ALA A 189 0.17 11.72 11.79
CA ALA A 189 0.48 12.87 10.94
C ALA A 189 1.20 13.99 11.71
N ARG A 190 0.76 14.28 12.95
CA ARG A 190 1.42 15.28 13.83
C ARG A 190 2.84 14.83 14.21
N ILE A 191 3.04 13.56 14.57
CA ILE A 191 4.38 13.03 14.90
C ILE A 191 5.31 13.19 13.69
N LEU A 192 4.87 12.72 12.52
CA LEU A 192 5.70 12.75 11.32
C LEU A 192 6.07 14.18 10.89
N ARG A 193 5.20 15.17 11.10
CA ARG A 193 5.52 16.59 10.81
C ARG A 193 6.67 17.16 11.62
N THR A 194 6.95 16.62 12.79
CA THR A 194 8.06 17.04 13.65
C THR A 194 9.34 16.25 13.38
N GLY A 195 9.25 15.18 12.58
CA GLY A 195 10.35 14.30 12.24
C GLY A 195 11.35 14.93 11.27
N LYS A 196 12.58 14.43 11.30
CA LYS A 196 13.60 14.72 10.29
C LYS A 196 13.65 13.54 9.33
N PHE A 197 13.39 13.79 8.06
CA PHE A 197 13.36 12.79 7.01
C PHE A 197 14.44 13.02 5.97
N ALA A 198 14.92 11.94 5.34
CA ALA A 198 15.70 12.02 4.12
C ALA A 198 14.84 12.30 2.88
N ALA A 199 13.51 12.26 3.04
CA ALA A 199 12.54 12.46 1.98
C ALA A 199 12.70 13.82 1.30
N LYS A 200 12.51 13.83 -0.02
CA LYS A 200 12.51 15.03 -0.84
C LYS A 200 11.36 15.97 -0.46
N SER A 201 10.21 15.42 -0.16
CA SER A 201 9.06 16.16 0.34
C SER A 201 8.20 15.28 1.27
N PHE A 202 7.53 15.93 2.24
CA PHE A 202 6.50 15.33 3.07
C PHE A 202 5.26 16.21 3.03
N LEU A 203 4.20 15.69 2.42
CA LEU A 203 2.96 16.43 2.16
C LEU A 203 1.78 15.72 2.81
N VAL A 204 0.94 16.47 3.50
CA VAL A 204 -0.21 15.95 4.24
C VAL A 204 -1.49 16.61 3.76
N ARG A 205 -2.53 15.81 3.59
CA ARG A 205 -3.90 16.25 3.28
C ARG A 205 -4.90 15.59 4.22
N GLU A 206 -5.95 16.32 4.54
CA GLU A 206 -7.05 15.88 5.37
C GLU A 206 -8.32 15.76 4.53
N ALA A 207 -8.99 14.61 4.61
CA ALA A 207 -10.24 14.37 3.93
C ALA A 207 -11.39 14.83 4.83
N PRO A 208 -12.22 15.81 4.41
CA PRO A 208 -13.29 16.33 5.24
C PRO A 208 -14.42 15.30 5.41
N GLU A 209 -15.05 15.30 6.58
CA GLU A 209 -16.19 14.43 6.94
C GLU A 209 -15.89 12.94 6.71
N CYS A 210 -14.64 12.54 6.91
CA CYS A 210 -14.14 11.22 6.57
C CYS A 210 -13.57 10.52 7.82
N GLY A 211 -14.00 9.28 8.01
CA GLY A 211 -13.44 8.38 9.04
C GLY A 211 -12.28 7.54 8.50
N HIS A 212 -11.77 6.65 9.37
CA HIS A 212 -10.62 5.78 9.07
C HIS A 212 -10.72 5.01 7.75
N ARG A 213 -11.92 4.51 7.42
CA ARG A 213 -12.09 3.55 6.31
C ARG A 213 -12.40 4.16 4.97
N PHE A 214 -12.60 5.46 4.89
CA PHE A 214 -13.09 6.13 3.67
C PHE A 214 -14.39 5.50 3.17
N ASP A 215 -15.31 5.17 4.08
CA ASP A 215 -16.60 4.55 3.74
C ASP A 215 -17.52 5.52 3.01
N GLY A 216 -18.34 4.99 2.09
CA GLY A 216 -19.31 5.73 1.32
C GLY A 216 -18.80 6.29 -0.02
N GLU A 217 -19.72 6.59 -0.92
CA GLU A 217 -19.38 6.99 -2.29
C GLU A 217 -18.54 8.29 -2.36
N ALA A 218 -18.86 9.28 -1.52
CA ALA A 218 -18.12 10.53 -1.47
C ALA A 218 -16.66 10.29 -1.06
N ASN A 219 -16.44 9.46 -0.02
CA ASN A 219 -15.13 9.15 0.50
C ASN A 219 -14.33 8.23 -0.43
N THR A 220 -14.99 7.34 -1.17
CA THR A 220 -14.35 6.57 -2.24
C THR A 220 -13.81 7.48 -3.36
N LYS A 221 -14.51 8.56 -3.68
CA LYS A 221 -13.99 9.58 -4.60
C LYS A 221 -12.74 10.28 -4.06
N LEU A 222 -12.67 10.55 -2.76
CA LEU A 222 -11.49 11.12 -2.11
C LEU A 222 -10.26 10.22 -2.24
N LEU A 223 -10.43 8.89 -2.20
CA LEU A 223 -9.32 7.95 -2.47
C LEU A 223 -8.75 8.15 -3.88
N THR A 224 -9.62 8.18 -4.91
CA THR A 224 -9.18 8.41 -6.29
C THR A 224 -8.46 9.77 -6.42
N GLN A 225 -8.97 10.80 -5.77
CA GLN A 225 -8.35 12.13 -5.75
C GLN A 225 -6.98 12.11 -5.07
N ALA A 226 -6.82 11.35 -3.98
CA ALA A 226 -5.53 11.17 -3.32
C ALA A 226 -4.48 10.55 -4.25
N PHE A 227 -4.88 9.60 -5.10
CA PHE A 227 -4.00 9.02 -6.12
C PHE A 227 -3.58 10.03 -7.18
N HIS A 228 -4.52 10.83 -7.71
CA HIS A 228 -4.19 11.89 -8.67
C HIS A 228 -3.25 12.93 -8.05
N TRP A 229 -3.51 13.33 -6.82
CA TRP A 229 -2.67 14.25 -6.11
C TRP A 229 -1.24 13.71 -5.89
N ALA A 230 -1.11 12.49 -5.35
CA ALA A 230 0.18 11.92 -5.00
C ALA A 230 1.00 11.51 -6.23
N PHE A 231 0.37 10.93 -7.24
CA PHE A 231 1.09 10.26 -8.31
C PHE A 231 1.10 11.02 -9.63
N GLU A 232 0.18 11.98 -9.81
CA GLU A 232 0.14 12.83 -11.00
C GLU A 232 0.41 14.31 -10.71
N GLY A 233 0.45 14.71 -9.45
CA GLY A 233 0.68 16.10 -9.04
C GLY A 233 -0.53 16.99 -9.24
N ASP A 234 -1.74 16.42 -9.34
CA ASP A 234 -2.97 17.18 -9.48
C ASP A 234 -3.36 17.83 -8.15
N ASN A 235 -3.14 19.13 -8.03
CA ASN A 235 -3.48 19.92 -6.86
C ASN A 235 -4.90 20.52 -6.91
N SER A 236 -5.69 20.26 -7.95
CA SER A 236 -7.06 20.79 -8.12
C SER A 236 -8.09 20.11 -7.22
N GLN A 237 -7.67 19.13 -6.42
CA GLN A 237 -8.54 18.26 -5.66
C GLN A 237 -8.97 18.89 -4.32
N PRO A 238 -10.19 18.56 -3.81
CA PRO A 238 -10.77 19.18 -2.62
C PRO A 238 -10.16 18.69 -1.28
N LEU A 239 -9.05 17.98 -1.31
CA LEU A 239 -8.35 17.60 -0.09
C LEU A 239 -7.76 18.82 0.59
N ASN A 240 -8.16 19.09 1.83
CA ASN A 240 -7.67 20.20 2.61
C ASN A 240 -6.20 20.00 3.02
N PRO A 241 -5.41 21.08 3.20
CA PRO A 241 -4.15 20.98 3.91
C PRO A 241 -4.43 20.38 5.29
N GLY A 242 -3.83 19.25 5.62
CA GLY A 242 -3.98 18.65 6.95
C GLY A 242 -3.39 19.56 8.04
N ASN A 243 -3.97 19.56 9.23
CA ASN A 243 -3.52 20.33 10.41
C ASN A 243 -2.23 19.80 11.04
#